data_38ac8d46f200c26534209cd547ebab69
#
_entry.id   38ac8d46f200c26534209cd547ebab69
#
_cell.length_a   1.000
_cell.length_b   1.000
_cell.length_c   1.000
_cell.angle_alpha   90.00
_cell.angle_beta   90.00
_cell.angle_gamma   90.00
#
_symmetry.space_group_name_H-M   'P 1'
#
loop_
_entity.id
_entity.type
_entity.pdbx_description
1 polymer ?
#
loop_
_entity_poly.entity_id
_entity_poly.type
_entity_poly.pdbx_seq_one_letter_code
_entity_poly.pdbx_strand_id
1 'polypeptide(L)'
;AQKWTTQTEIIKSIVLDEWQTITFDFKNDTFLKFNESSPDPVNRTDLNRVLIQINGEDNNAKVTAYIDDFLYDGTISDGNDNNGVDPVFDQLVWSDEFNGTGAIDNGKWFQQTRPIINGFDWANGEIQHYTNRTDNSYVSNGTLKILAKKETYTSYEVYTSGVTKGYTSARLNSKYAFTYGKVEIKAKMPFGVGTFPALWMLGQNITETGGYWAATHGTTGWPDCGEVDIIEHWGNNQDFVQSAMHNRSSFGGTVNKGGRSINNASTEFHIYTLDWNSNKMTFSVDGIVHYVYNPEDKNIQNWPYNAPQYLLFNVAILPNIASNFTQSAMEIDYVRVYQSNTLNTKDILANSFKVYPNPASSEINI
;
A
#
# COMPACT_ATOMS: atom_id res chain seq x y z
N ALA A 1 22.89 -24.50 -10.15
CA ALA A 1 22.21 -25.71 -9.64
C ALA A 1 20.86 -25.85 -10.34
N GLN A 2 20.47 -27.07 -10.66
CA GLN A 2 19.12 -27.32 -11.21
C GLN A 2 18.15 -27.17 -10.05
N LYS A 3 17.23 -26.22 -10.14
CA LYS A 3 16.34 -25.82 -9.03
C LYS A 3 15.48 -26.97 -8.48
N TRP A 4 15.11 -27.94 -9.33
CA TRP A 4 14.32 -29.10 -8.93
C TRP A 4 15.09 -30.08 -8.03
N THR A 5 16.43 -30.14 -8.08
CA THR A 5 17.23 -31.04 -7.24
C THR A 5 17.25 -30.63 -5.75
N THR A 6 16.79 -29.42 -5.43
CA THR A 6 16.68 -28.94 -4.05
C THR A 6 15.27 -29.04 -3.49
N GLN A 7 14.34 -29.60 -4.23
CA GLN A 7 12.94 -29.77 -3.85
C GLN A 7 12.80 -30.77 -2.69
N THR A 8 11.86 -30.49 -1.82
CA THR A 8 11.40 -31.41 -0.78
C THR A 8 9.90 -31.64 -0.96
N GLU A 9 9.45 -32.87 -0.84
CA GLU A 9 8.09 -33.29 -1.09
C GLU A 9 7.49 -34.00 0.12
N ILE A 10 6.28 -33.61 0.52
CA ILE A 10 5.47 -34.30 1.50
C ILE A 10 4.25 -34.87 0.76
N ILE A 11 4.02 -36.17 0.90
CA ILE A 11 2.91 -36.85 0.24
C ILE A 11 1.83 -37.16 1.28
N LYS A 12 0.60 -36.76 0.98
CA LYS A 12 -0.59 -37.08 1.80
C LYS A 12 -1.62 -37.79 0.93
N SER A 13 -2.20 -38.84 1.49
CA SER A 13 -3.37 -39.51 0.89
C SER A 13 -4.61 -38.67 1.09
N ILE A 14 -5.48 -38.67 0.08
CA ILE A 14 -6.79 -38.00 0.12
C ILE A 14 -7.91 -39.01 -0.04
N VAL A 15 -9.08 -38.73 0.53
CA VAL A 15 -10.32 -39.46 0.30
C VAL A 15 -11.04 -38.82 -0.88
N LEU A 16 -11.49 -39.63 -1.83
CA LEU A 16 -12.20 -39.14 -3.00
C LEU A 16 -13.63 -38.73 -2.66
N ASP A 17 -14.11 -37.71 -3.37
CA ASP A 17 -15.48 -37.19 -3.28
C ASP A 17 -15.89 -36.61 -1.91
N GLU A 18 -14.89 -36.21 -1.10
CA GLU A 18 -15.11 -35.59 0.20
C GLU A 18 -14.27 -34.30 0.37
N TRP A 19 -14.85 -33.26 0.98
CA TRP A 19 -14.10 -32.14 1.48
C TRP A 19 -13.33 -32.53 2.75
N GLN A 20 -12.04 -32.30 2.75
CA GLN A 20 -11.17 -32.64 3.87
C GLN A 20 -10.09 -31.58 4.06
N THR A 21 -9.70 -31.34 5.30
CA THR A 21 -8.54 -30.52 5.62
C THR A 21 -7.29 -31.38 5.58
N ILE A 22 -6.32 -30.98 4.77
CA ILE A 22 -5.03 -31.66 4.68
C ILE A 22 -3.96 -30.71 5.20
N THR A 23 -3.26 -31.15 6.25
CA THR A 23 -2.17 -30.40 6.85
C THR A 23 -0.83 -31.03 6.45
N PHE A 24 0.09 -30.19 5.99
CA PHE A 24 1.48 -30.55 5.71
C PHE A 24 2.36 -29.92 6.78
N ASP A 25 2.89 -30.72 7.67
CA ASP A 25 3.78 -30.27 8.76
C ASP A 25 5.23 -30.55 8.37
N PHE A 26 5.92 -29.52 7.89
CA PHE A 26 7.32 -29.62 7.42
C PHE A 26 8.32 -30.00 8.52
N LYS A 27 7.91 -29.95 9.79
CA LYS A 27 8.73 -30.37 10.93
C LYS A 27 8.52 -31.84 11.27
N ASN A 28 7.29 -32.33 11.23
CA ASN A 28 6.90 -33.62 11.80
C ASN A 28 6.48 -34.65 10.76
N ASP A 29 6.09 -34.24 9.56
CA ASP A 29 5.72 -35.17 8.51
C ASP A 29 6.95 -35.83 7.86
N THR A 30 6.75 -37.05 7.37
CA THR A 30 7.73 -37.72 6.53
C THR A 30 7.84 -37.01 5.18
N PHE A 31 9.05 -36.74 4.76
CA PHE A 31 9.34 -36.03 3.51
C PHE A 31 10.35 -36.77 2.65
N LEU A 32 10.32 -36.52 1.37
CA LEU A 32 11.29 -36.99 0.39
C LEU A 32 12.20 -35.82 -0.01
N LYS A 33 13.49 -36.09 -0.14
CA LYS A 33 14.48 -35.14 -0.68
C LYS A 33 14.99 -35.67 -2.02
N PHE A 34 14.98 -34.80 -3.02
CA PHE A 34 15.54 -35.14 -4.34
C PHE A 34 17.09 -35.11 -4.35
N ASN A 35 17.67 -34.50 -3.33
CA ASN A 35 19.12 -34.52 -3.07
C ASN A 35 19.36 -34.79 -1.60
N GLU A 36 19.95 -35.97 -1.31
CA GLU A 36 20.23 -36.40 0.06
C GLU A 36 21.15 -35.46 0.85
N SER A 37 21.98 -34.68 0.16
CA SER A 37 22.83 -33.69 0.79
C SER A 37 22.10 -32.39 1.16
N SER A 38 20.87 -32.19 0.73
CA SER A 38 20.06 -31.04 1.10
C SER A 38 19.69 -31.08 2.59
N PRO A 39 19.71 -29.95 3.29
CA PRO A 39 19.18 -29.89 4.65
C PRO A 39 17.72 -30.32 4.73
N ASP A 40 17.28 -30.80 5.88
CA ASP A 40 15.88 -31.09 6.13
C ASP A 40 15.01 -29.84 5.99
N PRO A 41 13.74 -29.96 5.59
CA PRO A 41 12.87 -28.79 5.32
C PRO A 41 12.84 -27.78 6.47
N VAL A 42 12.80 -28.24 7.71
CA VAL A 42 12.76 -27.40 8.92
C VAL A 42 14.03 -26.55 9.10
N ASN A 43 15.14 -26.96 8.50
CA ASN A 43 16.44 -26.27 8.59
C ASN A 43 16.77 -25.47 7.32
N ARG A 44 15.83 -25.38 6.37
CA ARG A 44 16.05 -24.66 5.11
C ARG A 44 15.49 -23.26 5.19
N THR A 45 16.31 -22.31 4.75
CA THR A 45 15.93 -20.87 4.66
C THR A 45 15.76 -20.43 3.18
N ASP A 46 16.01 -21.35 2.23
CA ASP A 46 16.00 -21.07 0.79
C ASP A 46 14.73 -21.58 0.08
N LEU A 47 13.77 -22.14 0.80
CA LEU A 47 12.47 -22.55 0.25
C LEU A 47 11.59 -21.32 0.05
N ASN A 48 11.27 -21.00 -1.20
CA ASN A 48 10.52 -19.80 -1.57
C ASN A 48 9.29 -20.09 -2.44
N ARG A 49 8.93 -21.37 -2.59
CA ARG A 49 7.76 -21.80 -3.38
C ARG A 49 7.11 -23.01 -2.76
N VAL A 50 5.79 -22.99 -2.75
CA VAL A 50 4.95 -24.17 -2.49
C VAL A 50 4.33 -24.59 -3.83
N LEU A 51 4.46 -25.85 -4.18
CA LEU A 51 3.81 -26.47 -5.32
C LEU A 51 2.85 -27.55 -4.80
N ILE A 52 1.59 -27.47 -5.16
CA ILE A 52 0.62 -28.53 -4.89
C ILE A 52 0.48 -29.35 -6.16
N GLN A 53 0.81 -30.63 -6.07
CA GLN A 53 0.67 -31.58 -7.15
C GLN A 53 -0.35 -32.64 -6.77
N ILE A 54 -1.27 -32.92 -7.65
CA ILE A 54 -2.33 -33.89 -7.42
C ILE A 54 -2.09 -35.08 -8.34
N ASN A 55 -2.19 -36.28 -7.79
CA ASN A 55 -2.11 -37.56 -8.51
C ASN A 55 -0.69 -37.99 -8.96
N GLY A 56 0.39 -37.32 -8.54
CA GLY A 56 1.77 -37.71 -8.82
C GLY A 56 2.24 -37.48 -10.25
N GLU A 57 3.54 -37.66 -10.50
CA GLU A 57 4.17 -37.36 -11.79
C GLU A 57 3.90 -38.42 -12.86
N ASP A 58 3.80 -39.70 -12.49
CA ASP A 58 3.69 -40.81 -13.41
C ASP A 58 2.26 -41.29 -13.68
N ASN A 59 1.26 -40.53 -13.24
CA ASN A 59 -0.14 -40.93 -13.37
C ASN A 59 -0.82 -40.21 -14.53
N ASN A 60 -1.24 -40.97 -15.53
CA ASN A 60 -1.94 -40.47 -16.72
C ASN A 60 -3.46 -40.32 -16.52
N ALA A 61 -4.01 -40.65 -15.35
CA ALA A 61 -5.43 -40.49 -15.07
C ALA A 61 -5.77 -38.98 -14.88
N LYS A 62 -6.79 -38.53 -15.58
CA LYS A 62 -7.30 -37.17 -15.41
C LYS A 62 -8.02 -37.09 -14.07
N VAL A 63 -7.54 -36.19 -13.20
CA VAL A 63 -8.14 -35.90 -11.90
C VAL A 63 -8.53 -34.42 -11.85
N THR A 64 -9.67 -34.13 -11.24
CA THR A 64 -10.11 -32.76 -10.94
C THR A 64 -10.17 -32.63 -9.43
N ALA A 65 -9.52 -31.60 -8.89
CA ALA A 65 -9.60 -31.27 -7.48
C ALA A 65 -10.03 -29.80 -7.32
N TYR A 66 -10.75 -29.54 -6.25
CA TYR A 66 -11.13 -28.21 -5.82
C TYR A 66 -10.35 -27.89 -4.55
N ILE A 67 -9.80 -26.70 -4.46
CA ILE A 67 -9.06 -26.21 -3.29
C ILE A 67 -9.79 -24.98 -2.80
N ASP A 68 -10.10 -24.97 -1.51
CA ASP A 68 -10.66 -23.84 -0.78
C ASP A 68 -9.82 -23.62 0.49
N ASP A 69 -9.81 -22.41 1.03
CA ASP A 69 -9.11 -22.04 2.28
C ASP A 69 -7.64 -22.52 2.34
N PHE A 70 -6.82 -22.11 1.34
CA PHE A 70 -5.38 -22.38 1.42
C PHE A 70 -4.74 -21.47 2.47
N LEU A 71 -4.27 -22.07 3.56
CA LEU A 71 -3.53 -21.42 4.62
C LEU A 71 -2.08 -21.89 4.64
N TYR A 72 -1.13 -20.96 4.65
CA TYR A 72 0.27 -21.22 4.94
C TYR A 72 0.65 -20.46 6.22
N ASP A 73 0.94 -21.18 7.31
CA ASP A 73 1.33 -20.62 8.61
C ASP A 73 2.84 -20.63 8.85
N GLY A 74 3.60 -21.04 7.86
CA GLY A 74 5.05 -20.97 7.89
C GLY A 74 5.59 -19.60 7.51
N THR A 75 6.78 -19.27 7.99
CA THR A 75 7.53 -18.11 7.52
C THR A 75 8.06 -18.41 6.12
N ILE A 76 7.61 -17.64 5.12
CA ILE A 76 8.28 -17.60 3.81
C ILE A 76 9.49 -16.70 4.00
N SER A 77 10.67 -17.27 4.20
CA SER A 77 11.91 -16.50 4.17
C SER A 77 12.18 -16.12 2.71
N ASP A 78 12.18 -14.82 2.42
CA ASP A 78 12.68 -14.29 1.16
C ASP A 78 14.22 -14.22 1.11
N GLY A 79 14.87 -14.91 2.05
CA GLY A 79 16.34 -14.97 2.19
C GLY A 79 16.94 -13.84 3.04
N ASN A 80 16.10 -12.96 3.58
CA ASN A 80 16.56 -11.80 4.37
C ASN A 80 15.85 -11.63 5.72
N ASP A 81 15.10 -12.65 6.19
CA ASP A 81 14.35 -12.52 7.44
C ASP A 81 15.22 -12.62 8.68
N ASN A 82 15.47 -11.47 9.27
CA ASN A 82 15.68 -11.37 10.71
C ASN A 82 14.30 -11.56 11.42
N ASN A 83 13.90 -12.80 11.67
CA ASN A 83 12.82 -13.19 12.58
C ASN A 83 11.45 -12.51 12.43
N GLY A 84 10.69 -12.72 11.36
CA GLY A 84 9.37 -12.13 11.43
C GLY A 84 8.34 -12.75 10.49
N VAL A 85 7.34 -13.36 11.07
CA VAL A 85 5.99 -13.44 10.47
C VAL A 85 5.58 -12.02 10.07
N ASP A 86 5.16 -11.81 8.82
CA ASP A 86 4.59 -10.52 8.44
C ASP A 86 3.47 -10.16 9.44
N PRO A 87 3.47 -8.95 9.98
CA PRO A 87 2.46 -8.56 10.94
C PRO A 87 1.08 -8.63 10.30
N VAL A 88 0.13 -9.23 10.99
CA VAL A 88 -1.28 -9.17 10.58
C VAL A 88 -1.83 -7.80 10.98
N PHE A 89 -2.26 -7.02 10.00
CA PHE A 89 -2.87 -5.71 10.22
C PHE A 89 -4.40 -5.87 10.18
N ASP A 90 -5.00 -6.15 11.32
CA ASP A 90 -6.43 -6.43 11.48
C ASP A 90 -7.18 -5.40 12.35
N GLN A 91 -6.45 -4.57 13.11
CA GLN A 91 -7.05 -3.55 13.92
C GLN A 91 -7.26 -2.25 13.13
N LEU A 92 -8.51 -1.90 12.86
CA LEU A 92 -8.85 -0.60 12.25
C LEU A 92 -8.50 0.53 13.24
N VAL A 93 -7.54 1.39 12.86
CA VAL A 93 -7.07 2.50 13.71
C VAL A 93 -7.51 3.86 13.22
N TRP A 94 -7.76 4.00 11.91
CA TRP A 94 -8.28 5.23 11.32
C TRP A 94 -9.02 4.92 10.03
N SER A 95 -10.11 5.66 9.78
CA SER A 95 -10.84 5.54 8.52
C SER A 95 -11.62 6.80 8.17
N ASP A 96 -12.00 6.91 6.90
CA ASP A 96 -13.08 7.76 6.44
C ASP A 96 -13.95 6.98 5.46
N GLU A 97 -15.21 6.81 5.82
CA GLU A 97 -16.22 6.06 5.04
C GLU A 97 -17.07 6.99 4.16
N PHE A 98 -16.79 8.27 4.15
CA PHE A 98 -17.44 9.31 3.36
C PHE A 98 -18.98 9.26 3.38
N ASN A 99 -19.56 8.93 4.54
CA ASN A 99 -21.01 8.75 4.72
C ASN A 99 -21.82 10.08 4.76
N GLY A 100 -21.17 11.21 4.53
CA GLY A 100 -21.80 12.53 4.60
C GLY A 100 -22.37 13.03 3.28
N THR A 101 -22.70 14.32 3.26
CA THR A 101 -23.07 15.07 2.05
C THR A 101 -22.56 16.50 2.18
N GLY A 102 -21.99 17.05 1.11
CA GLY A 102 -21.46 18.42 1.08
C GLY A 102 -19.95 18.48 1.29
N ALA A 103 -19.46 19.37 2.13
CA ALA A 103 -18.04 19.55 2.36
C ALA A 103 -17.40 18.32 3.01
N ILE A 104 -16.11 18.10 2.73
CA ILE A 104 -15.31 17.05 3.37
C ILE A 104 -15.14 17.32 4.87
N ASP A 105 -14.81 16.27 5.63
CA ASP A 105 -14.52 16.40 7.07
C ASP A 105 -13.19 17.12 7.31
N ASN A 106 -13.26 18.38 7.71
CA ASN A 106 -12.09 19.20 8.05
C ASN A 106 -11.32 18.69 9.29
N GLY A 107 -11.88 17.80 10.09
CA GLY A 107 -11.18 17.12 11.18
C GLY A 107 -10.20 16.08 10.67
N LYS A 108 -10.49 15.47 9.52
CA LYS A 108 -9.70 14.40 8.89
C LYS A 108 -8.81 14.88 7.76
N TRP A 109 -9.26 15.88 6.98
CA TRP A 109 -8.62 16.30 5.74
C TRP A 109 -8.28 17.78 5.73
N PHE A 110 -7.17 18.09 5.08
CA PHE A 110 -6.75 19.43 4.73
C PHE A 110 -6.70 19.56 3.20
N GLN A 111 -7.30 20.62 2.67
CA GLN A 111 -7.27 20.94 1.24
C GLN A 111 -6.07 21.84 0.96
N GLN A 112 -5.06 21.28 0.29
CA GLN A 112 -3.85 22.01 -0.06
C GLN A 112 -4.08 22.82 -1.32
N THR A 113 -4.02 24.14 -1.20
CA THR A 113 -4.29 25.10 -2.29
C THR A 113 -3.05 25.83 -2.78
N ARG A 114 -2.02 25.89 -1.93
CA ARG A 114 -0.80 26.64 -2.25
C ARG A 114 0.13 25.82 -3.14
N PRO A 115 0.45 26.33 -4.37
CA PRO A 115 1.38 25.65 -5.27
C PRO A 115 2.78 25.49 -4.67
N ILE A 116 3.45 24.38 -4.97
CA ILE A 116 4.72 23.98 -4.35
C ILE A 116 5.94 24.53 -5.07
N ILE A 117 5.82 24.87 -6.35
CA ILE A 117 6.92 25.37 -7.18
C ILE A 117 6.71 26.85 -7.46
N ASN A 118 7.59 27.69 -6.91
CA ASN A 118 7.62 29.16 -7.11
C ASN A 118 6.26 29.87 -6.88
N GLY A 119 5.31 29.22 -6.20
CA GLY A 119 3.97 29.77 -5.96
C GLY A 119 3.05 29.77 -7.19
N PHE A 120 3.46 29.17 -8.32
CA PHE A 120 2.69 29.11 -9.55
C PHE A 120 2.31 27.69 -9.94
N ASP A 121 3.23 26.72 -9.76
CA ASP A 121 3.14 25.42 -10.38
C ASP A 121 3.14 24.29 -9.36
N TRP A 122 2.56 23.19 -9.77
CA TRP A 122 2.62 21.89 -9.12
C TRP A 122 3.69 21.04 -9.83
N ALA A 123 3.98 19.86 -9.26
CA ALA A 123 4.90 18.91 -9.89
C ALA A 123 4.41 18.44 -11.28
N ASN A 124 5.23 17.69 -12.01
CA ASN A 124 4.86 16.99 -13.25
C ASN A 124 4.32 17.88 -14.40
N GLY A 125 4.48 19.22 -14.33
CA GLY A 125 3.94 20.14 -15.32
C GLY A 125 2.41 20.26 -15.26
N GLU A 126 1.82 20.02 -14.13
CA GLU A 126 0.37 20.11 -13.88
C GLU A 126 -0.16 21.52 -14.14
N ILE A 127 -1.31 21.63 -14.82
CA ILE A 127 -1.83 22.90 -15.34
C ILE A 127 -3.06 23.45 -14.59
N GLN A 128 -3.57 22.75 -13.58
CA GLN A 128 -4.73 23.17 -12.75
C GLN A 128 -4.29 23.99 -11.54
N HIS A 129 -5.27 24.67 -10.93
CA HIS A 129 -5.24 25.02 -9.52
C HIS A 129 -5.88 23.92 -8.68
N TYR A 130 -5.32 23.59 -7.52
CA TYR A 130 -6.06 22.89 -6.49
C TYR A 130 -6.78 23.92 -5.62
N THR A 131 -8.04 23.65 -5.30
CA THR A 131 -8.91 24.55 -4.54
C THR A 131 -9.51 23.87 -3.31
N ASN A 132 -9.97 24.65 -2.37
CA ASN A 132 -10.70 24.18 -1.18
C ASN A 132 -12.24 24.32 -1.34
N ARG A 133 -12.70 24.45 -2.59
CA ARG A 133 -14.13 24.61 -2.88
C ARG A 133 -14.83 23.26 -2.93
N THR A 134 -16.09 23.23 -2.53
CA THR A 134 -16.97 22.06 -2.73
C THR A 134 -17.22 21.73 -4.21
N ASP A 135 -16.90 22.63 -5.14
CA ASP A 135 -16.87 22.35 -6.58
C ASP A 135 -15.80 21.34 -6.99
N ASN A 136 -14.72 21.20 -6.18
CA ASN A 136 -13.61 20.32 -6.52
C ASN A 136 -13.42 19.14 -5.54
N SER A 137 -13.89 19.29 -4.28
CA SER A 137 -13.89 18.17 -3.32
C SER A 137 -15.13 18.19 -2.45
N TYR A 138 -15.91 17.14 -2.51
CA TYR A 138 -17.17 17.01 -1.77
C TYR A 138 -17.56 15.55 -1.59
N VAL A 139 -18.44 15.32 -0.59
CA VAL A 139 -19.03 14.01 -0.32
C VAL A 139 -20.46 13.99 -0.84
N SER A 140 -20.81 12.96 -1.57
CA SER A 140 -22.20 12.70 -2.00
C SER A 140 -22.41 11.23 -2.34
N ASN A 141 -23.59 10.71 -2.07
CA ASN A 141 -23.98 9.33 -2.36
C ASN A 141 -22.97 8.30 -1.78
N GLY A 142 -22.48 8.56 -0.54
CA GLY A 142 -21.58 7.66 0.15
C GLY A 142 -20.15 7.61 -0.41
N THR A 143 -19.73 8.58 -1.21
CA THR A 143 -18.34 8.64 -1.70
C THR A 143 -17.80 10.07 -1.70
N LEU A 144 -16.49 10.21 -1.46
CA LEU A 144 -15.74 11.43 -1.74
C LEU A 144 -15.56 11.56 -3.26
N LYS A 145 -15.78 12.76 -3.77
CA LYS A 145 -15.44 13.15 -5.15
C LYS A 145 -14.29 14.14 -5.12
N ILE A 146 -13.24 13.83 -5.89
CA ILE A 146 -12.20 14.79 -6.27
C ILE A 146 -12.40 15.09 -7.74
N LEU A 147 -13.00 16.27 -8.03
CA LEU A 147 -13.45 16.66 -9.35
C LEU A 147 -12.44 17.56 -10.05
N ALA A 148 -11.81 17.03 -11.08
CA ALA A 148 -11.05 17.81 -12.06
C ALA A 148 -12.03 18.47 -13.04
N LYS A 149 -11.88 19.77 -13.26
CA LYS A 149 -12.86 20.57 -14.00
C LYS A 149 -12.18 21.59 -14.91
N LYS A 150 -12.70 21.75 -16.13
CA LYS A 150 -12.30 22.83 -17.04
C LYS A 150 -13.08 24.09 -16.70
N GLU A 151 -12.43 25.04 -16.10
CA GLU A 151 -12.96 26.34 -15.77
C GLU A 151 -11.83 27.36 -15.60
N THR A 152 -12.09 28.61 -15.94
CA THR A 152 -11.14 29.70 -15.66
C THR A 152 -11.25 30.07 -14.19
N TYR A 153 -10.15 29.96 -13.46
CA TYR A 153 -10.10 30.29 -12.04
C TYR A 153 -8.83 31.09 -11.70
N THR A 154 -8.99 32.17 -10.91
CA THR A 154 -7.87 32.98 -10.42
C THR A 154 -7.68 32.73 -8.93
N SER A 155 -6.50 32.22 -8.58
CA SER A 155 -6.08 32.03 -7.18
C SER A 155 -5.29 33.26 -6.71
N TYR A 156 -5.61 33.74 -5.54
CA TYR A 156 -4.89 34.82 -4.82
C TYR A 156 -4.09 34.28 -3.63
N GLU A 157 -3.87 32.97 -3.58
CA GLU A 157 -3.24 32.25 -2.46
C GLU A 157 -1.79 32.71 -2.19
N VAL A 158 -1.07 33.06 -3.24
CA VAL A 158 0.35 33.44 -3.15
C VAL A 158 0.58 34.88 -3.58
N TYR A 159 -0.07 35.33 -4.64
CA TYR A 159 0.13 36.65 -5.22
C TYR A 159 -1.15 37.46 -5.20
N THR A 160 -1.04 38.70 -4.76
CA THR A 160 -2.16 39.66 -4.71
C THR A 160 -2.67 40.04 -6.10
N SER A 161 -1.83 39.92 -7.15
CA SER A 161 -2.24 40.07 -8.56
C SER A 161 -3.07 38.91 -9.06
N GLY A 162 -3.07 37.80 -8.31
CA GLY A 162 -3.70 36.56 -8.72
C GLY A 162 -2.94 35.78 -9.80
N VAL A 163 -3.16 34.48 -9.81
CA VAL A 163 -2.68 33.54 -10.86
C VAL A 163 -3.88 32.88 -11.49
N THR A 164 -4.07 33.03 -12.80
CA THR A 164 -5.21 32.48 -13.52
C THR A 164 -4.81 31.22 -14.30
N LYS A 165 -5.57 30.12 -14.10
CA LYS A 165 -5.43 28.89 -14.85
C LYS A 165 -6.79 28.47 -15.44
N GLY A 166 -6.76 27.58 -16.44
CA GLY A 166 -7.94 27.11 -17.16
C GLY A 166 -8.60 25.84 -16.58
N TYR A 167 -8.06 25.35 -15.47
CA TYR A 167 -8.52 24.11 -14.84
C TYR A 167 -8.44 24.21 -13.32
N THR A 168 -9.33 23.48 -12.65
CA THR A 168 -9.33 23.32 -11.18
C THR A 168 -9.47 21.86 -10.81
N SER A 169 -8.99 21.51 -9.62
CA SER A 169 -9.14 20.21 -8.98
C SER A 169 -8.96 20.34 -7.46
N ALA A 170 -8.77 19.24 -6.76
CA ALA A 170 -8.41 19.25 -5.34
C ALA A 170 -7.24 18.32 -5.05
N ARG A 171 -6.45 18.70 -4.02
CA ARG A 171 -5.41 17.91 -3.39
C ARG A 171 -5.67 17.88 -1.89
N LEU A 172 -5.89 16.69 -1.35
CA LEU A 172 -6.23 16.47 0.04
C LEU A 172 -5.03 15.86 0.77
N ASN A 173 -4.73 16.36 1.96
CA ASN A 173 -3.76 15.79 2.89
C ASN A 173 -4.51 15.23 4.09
N SER A 174 -4.25 14.00 4.51
CA SER A 174 -4.79 13.49 5.77
C SER A 174 -4.16 14.20 6.96
N LYS A 175 -4.98 14.51 7.97
CA LYS A 175 -4.54 15.01 9.28
C LYS A 175 -4.17 13.85 10.22
N TYR A 176 -3.97 12.68 9.66
CA TYR A 176 -3.52 11.46 10.30
C TYR A 176 -2.24 10.98 9.63
N ALA A 177 -1.22 10.72 10.43
CA ALA A 177 0.04 10.13 9.99
C ALA A 177 0.33 8.90 10.84
N PHE A 178 0.93 7.89 10.26
CA PHE A 178 1.20 6.61 10.91
C PHE A 178 2.47 5.98 10.35
N THR A 179 3.03 5.04 11.10
CA THR A 179 4.15 4.21 10.68
C THR A 179 3.71 2.76 10.73
N TYR A 180 3.87 2.06 9.61
CA TYR A 180 3.47 0.67 9.39
C TYR A 180 1.98 0.45 9.52
N GLY A 181 1.49 -0.49 8.75
CA GLY A 181 0.08 -0.85 8.71
C GLY A 181 -0.37 -1.26 7.31
N LYS A 182 -1.64 -1.63 7.20
CA LYS A 182 -2.31 -1.86 5.94
C LYS A 182 -3.21 -0.66 5.62
N VAL A 183 -3.09 -0.14 4.41
CA VAL A 183 -4.01 0.86 3.86
C VAL A 183 -4.90 0.19 2.83
N GLU A 184 -6.20 0.34 2.96
CA GLU A 184 -7.18 -0.05 1.94
C GLU A 184 -7.94 1.18 1.47
N ILE A 185 -7.95 1.39 0.16
CA ILE A 185 -8.69 2.47 -0.48
C ILE A 185 -9.57 1.87 -1.57
N LYS A 186 -10.89 2.02 -1.44
CA LYS A 186 -11.82 1.60 -2.48
C LYS A 186 -12.17 2.80 -3.32
N ALA A 187 -11.72 2.81 -4.57
CA ALA A 187 -11.83 3.97 -5.45
C ALA A 187 -12.11 3.58 -6.90
N LYS A 188 -12.70 4.54 -7.62
CA LYS A 188 -12.93 4.52 -9.05
C LYS A 188 -12.20 5.72 -9.66
N MET A 189 -11.36 5.48 -10.67
CA MET A 189 -10.50 6.50 -11.27
C MET A 189 -11.29 7.45 -12.19
N PRO A 190 -10.83 8.70 -12.38
CA PRO A 190 -11.43 9.60 -13.34
C PRO A 190 -11.19 9.11 -14.76
N PHE A 191 -12.06 9.53 -15.67
CA PHE A 191 -11.96 9.25 -17.09
C PHE A 191 -11.42 10.46 -17.85
N GLY A 192 -10.61 10.20 -18.88
CA GLY A 192 -10.22 11.21 -19.89
C GLY A 192 -8.69 11.37 -20.02
N VAL A 193 -8.25 11.43 -21.29
CA VAL A 193 -6.84 11.68 -21.61
C VAL A 193 -6.36 12.96 -20.94
N GLY A 194 -5.22 12.87 -20.25
CA GLY A 194 -4.60 13.98 -19.53
C GLY A 194 -5.03 14.13 -18.06
N THR A 195 -5.98 13.31 -17.56
CA THR A 195 -6.17 13.17 -16.12
C THR A 195 -5.06 12.31 -15.51
N PHE A 196 -4.57 12.71 -14.33
CA PHE A 196 -3.53 12.01 -13.59
C PHE A 196 -3.88 11.96 -12.10
N PRO A 197 -4.76 11.06 -11.68
CA PRO A 197 -5.09 10.84 -10.29
C PRO A 197 -4.00 10.07 -9.57
N ALA A 198 -3.86 10.36 -8.27
CA ALA A 198 -2.98 9.62 -7.37
C ALA A 198 -3.63 9.41 -5.99
N LEU A 199 -3.42 8.22 -5.45
CA LEU A 199 -3.64 7.84 -4.07
C LEU A 199 -2.26 7.49 -3.51
N TRP A 200 -1.69 8.32 -2.67
CA TRP A 200 -0.28 8.28 -2.33
C TRP A 200 0.03 8.78 -0.92
N MET A 201 1.28 8.72 -0.52
CA MET A 201 1.74 9.13 0.81
C MET A 201 3.07 9.89 0.72
N LEU A 202 3.29 10.81 1.67
CA LEU A 202 4.56 11.48 1.92
C LEU A 202 4.97 11.36 3.38
N GLY A 203 6.26 11.43 3.63
CA GLY A 203 6.77 11.58 5.01
C GLY A 203 6.13 12.76 5.71
N GLN A 204 5.63 12.55 6.94
CA GLN A 204 5.10 13.62 7.78
C GLN A 204 6.11 14.77 7.98
N ASN A 205 7.41 14.44 7.90
CA ASN A 205 8.52 15.38 8.06
C ASN A 205 8.83 16.20 6.80
N ILE A 206 8.00 16.14 5.75
CA ILE A 206 8.20 16.91 4.51
C ILE A 206 8.16 18.42 4.75
N THR A 207 9.09 19.15 4.12
CA THR A 207 9.13 20.62 4.13
C THR A 207 8.32 21.27 3.00
N GLU A 208 7.38 20.53 2.39
CA GLU A 208 6.60 21.00 1.25
C GLU A 208 5.77 22.25 1.59
N THR A 209 5.97 23.30 0.83
CA THR A 209 5.23 24.58 1.01
C THR A 209 3.72 24.36 0.88
N GLY A 210 2.97 24.83 1.88
CA GLY A 210 1.50 24.73 1.88
C GLY A 210 0.96 23.36 2.28
N GLY A 211 1.80 22.35 2.51
CA GLY A 211 1.41 21.05 3.05
C GLY A 211 0.99 21.14 4.52
N TYR A 212 0.03 20.33 4.94
CA TYR A 212 -0.55 20.37 6.29
C TYR A 212 0.51 20.20 7.41
N TRP A 213 1.42 19.26 7.23
CA TRP A 213 2.42 18.92 8.26
C TRP A 213 3.68 19.77 8.22
N ALA A 214 3.92 20.52 7.13
CA ALA A 214 5.18 21.22 6.90
C ALA A 214 5.53 22.22 8.01
N ALA A 215 4.54 22.94 8.53
CA ALA A 215 4.77 23.96 9.56
C ALA A 215 5.13 23.37 10.94
N THR A 216 4.70 22.15 11.24
CA THR A 216 4.85 21.54 12.57
C THR A 216 5.88 20.41 12.60
N HIS A 217 6.09 19.70 11.49
CA HIS A 217 6.96 18.53 11.39
C HIS A 217 8.01 18.66 10.28
N GLY A 218 7.94 19.67 9.42
CA GLY A 218 8.81 19.82 8.26
C GLY A 218 10.28 19.96 8.63
N THR A 219 11.08 18.96 8.32
CA THR A 219 12.54 18.93 8.53
C THR A 219 13.30 18.39 7.34
N THR A 220 12.62 17.75 6.39
CA THR A 220 13.23 16.95 5.34
C THR A 220 12.60 17.28 3.99
N GLY A 221 13.42 17.54 2.99
CA GLY A 221 12.95 17.79 1.62
C GLY A 221 12.63 16.50 0.88
N TRP A 222 11.89 16.64 -0.23
CA TRP A 222 11.71 15.57 -1.21
C TRP A 222 13.01 15.34 -2.00
N PRO A 223 13.42 14.10 -2.33
CA PRO A 223 12.75 12.83 -2.06
C PRO A 223 13.16 12.14 -0.74
N ASP A 224 13.93 12.78 0.12
CA ASP A 224 14.49 12.19 1.34
C ASP A 224 13.43 11.88 2.41
N CYS A 225 12.30 12.58 2.39
CA CYS A 225 11.17 12.28 3.25
C CYS A 225 10.48 10.94 2.92
N GLY A 226 10.74 10.40 1.73
CA GLY A 226 10.06 9.25 1.17
C GLY A 226 8.68 9.59 0.60
N GLU A 227 8.38 9.03 -0.58
CA GLU A 227 7.07 9.07 -1.22
C GLU A 227 6.66 7.66 -1.59
N VAL A 228 5.40 7.34 -1.35
CA VAL A 228 4.80 6.03 -1.62
C VAL A 228 3.55 6.23 -2.45
N ASP A 229 3.62 5.93 -3.73
CA ASP A 229 2.46 5.95 -4.61
C ASP A 229 1.73 4.62 -4.51
N ILE A 230 0.66 4.60 -3.69
CA ILE A 230 -0.17 3.39 -3.56
C ILE A 230 -0.74 3.06 -4.92
N ILE A 231 -1.28 4.06 -5.61
CA ILE A 231 -1.71 3.96 -7.00
C ILE A 231 -1.59 5.30 -7.72
N GLU A 232 -1.04 5.25 -8.92
CA GLU A 232 -1.09 6.26 -9.96
C GLU A 232 -1.84 5.71 -11.17
N HIS A 233 -2.59 6.59 -11.85
CA HIS A 233 -3.34 6.23 -13.05
C HIS A 233 -3.27 7.37 -14.08
N TRP A 234 -3.23 7.01 -15.35
CA TRP A 234 -3.19 7.97 -16.46
C TRP A 234 -4.38 7.78 -17.37
N GLY A 235 -5.16 8.83 -17.56
CA GLY A 235 -6.33 8.77 -18.41
C GLY A 235 -6.08 8.44 -19.89
N ASN A 236 -4.83 8.48 -20.36
CA ASN A 236 -4.41 7.99 -21.69
C ASN A 236 -4.02 6.50 -21.69
N ASN A 237 -3.98 5.86 -20.53
CA ASN A 237 -3.79 4.42 -20.37
C ASN A 237 -4.83 3.88 -19.35
N GLN A 238 -6.09 3.94 -19.75
CA GLN A 238 -7.28 3.87 -18.89
C GLN A 238 -7.36 2.60 -18.03
N ASP A 239 -6.89 1.47 -18.53
CA ASP A 239 -6.96 0.17 -17.88
C ASP A 239 -5.60 -0.29 -17.33
N PHE A 240 -4.75 0.66 -16.92
CA PHE A 240 -3.47 0.39 -16.30
C PHE A 240 -3.27 1.24 -15.06
N VAL A 241 -2.76 0.64 -14.00
CA VAL A 241 -2.41 1.29 -12.74
C VAL A 241 -0.99 0.92 -12.33
N GLN A 242 -0.32 1.84 -11.64
CA GLN A 242 1.06 1.69 -11.22
C GLN A 242 1.23 2.10 -9.76
N SER A 243 2.07 1.38 -9.03
CA SER A 243 2.62 1.81 -7.75
C SER A 243 4.09 2.17 -7.90
N ALA A 244 4.56 3.14 -7.12
CA ALA A 244 5.93 3.60 -7.19
C ALA A 244 6.47 4.01 -5.80
N MET A 245 7.79 4.04 -5.70
CA MET A 245 8.52 4.51 -4.52
C MET A 245 9.52 5.57 -4.97
N HIS A 246 9.50 6.72 -4.29
CA HIS A 246 10.50 7.76 -4.51
C HIS A 246 11.27 8.00 -3.22
N ASN A 247 12.58 7.89 -3.33
CA ASN A 247 13.54 8.10 -2.27
C ASN A 247 14.88 8.54 -2.88
N ARG A 248 15.87 8.86 -2.06
CA ARG A 248 17.18 9.36 -2.53
C ARG A 248 17.85 8.42 -3.54
N SER A 249 17.65 7.11 -3.43
CA SER A 249 18.28 6.15 -4.34
C SER A 249 17.66 6.14 -5.75
N SER A 250 16.36 6.48 -5.87
CA SER A 250 15.65 6.60 -7.14
C SER A 250 14.37 7.43 -6.98
N PHE A 251 14.21 8.47 -7.79
CA PHE A 251 13.07 9.39 -7.73
C PHE A 251 12.76 10.01 -9.10
N GLY A 252 11.64 10.72 -9.22
CA GLY A 252 11.13 11.24 -10.50
C GLY A 252 10.76 10.08 -11.43
N GLY A 253 11.52 9.86 -12.50
CA GLY A 253 11.37 8.66 -13.34
C GLY A 253 11.87 7.37 -12.65
N THR A 254 11.47 7.12 -11.41
CA THR A 254 11.99 6.06 -10.55
C THR A 254 11.99 4.68 -11.21
N VAL A 255 12.99 3.86 -10.87
CA VAL A 255 13.04 2.42 -11.23
C VAL A 255 12.26 1.56 -10.22
N ASN A 256 11.96 2.12 -9.05
CA ASN A 256 11.24 1.42 -7.97
C ASN A 256 9.74 1.51 -8.21
N LYS A 257 9.23 0.77 -9.18
CA LYS A 257 7.82 0.77 -9.56
C LYS A 257 7.37 -0.55 -10.14
N GLY A 258 6.09 -0.82 -10.04
CA GLY A 258 5.43 -1.95 -10.67
C GLY A 258 3.98 -1.62 -10.95
N GLY A 259 3.43 -2.21 -12.00
CA GLY A 259 2.05 -1.94 -12.39
C GLY A 259 1.37 -3.15 -12.99
N ARG A 260 0.07 -3.01 -13.21
CA ARG A 260 -0.73 -4.04 -13.85
C ARG A 260 -1.89 -3.46 -14.63
N SER A 261 -2.37 -4.22 -15.60
CA SER A 261 -3.65 -3.95 -16.23
C SER A 261 -4.79 -4.40 -15.33
N ILE A 262 -5.80 -3.54 -15.23
CA ILE A 262 -7.10 -3.83 -14.60
C ILE A 262 -8.19 -3.40 -15.58
N ASN A 263 -9.35 -4.06 -15.55
CA ASN A 263 -10.47 -3.64 -16.38
C ASN A 263 -11.32 -2.60 -15.64
N ASN A 264 -11.96 -1.70 -16.39
CA ASN A 264 -13.00 -0.81 -15.85
C ASN A 264 -12.53 0.14 -14.72
N ALA A 265 -11.26 0.56 -14.71
CA ALA A 265 -10.70 1.42 -13.65
C ALA A 265 -11.54 2.70 -13.40
N SER A 266 -12.21 3.22 -14.45
CA SER A 266 -13.03 4.44 -14.36
C SER A 266 -14.54 4.19 -14.31
N THR A 267 -14.99 2.95 -14.39
CA THR A 267 -16.43 2.60 -14.36
C THR A 267 -16.81 1.75 -13.17
N GLU A 268 -15.86 1.07 -12.54
CA GLU A 268 -16.06 0.22 -11.38
C GLU A 268 -15.13 0.63 -10.23
N PHE A 269 -15.53 0.30 -9.01
CA PHE A 269 -14.67 0.49 -7.83
C PHE A 269 -13.73 -0.69 -7.68
N HIS A 270 -12.46 -0.38 -7.44
CA HIS A 270 -11.41 -1.34 -7.12
C HIS A 270 -10.86 -1.07 -5.72
N ILE A 271 -10.32 -2.10 -5.06
CA ILE A 271 -9.67 -1.98 -3.77
C ILE A 271 -8.16 -1.93 -3.99
N TYR A 272 -7.56 -0.79 -3.73
CA TYR A 272 -6.13 -0.54 -3.77
C TYR A 272 -5.56 -0.70 -2.37
N THR A 273 -4.56 -1.57 -2.23
CA THR A 273 -4.02 -1.93 -0.92
C THR A 273 -2.51 -1.74 -0.87
N LEU A 274 -2.04 -1.18 0.23
CA LEU A 274 -0.65 -1.18 0.66
C LEU A 274 -0.53 -1.94 1.97
N ASP A 275 0.26 -3.00 2.01
CA ASP A 275 0.76 -3.59 3.24
C ASP A 275 2.19 -3.10 3.48
N TRP A 276 2.40 -2.36 4.58
CA TRP A 276 3.66 -1.74 4.91
C TRP A 276 4.15 -2.15 6.29
N ASN A 277 5.29 -2.83 6.34
CA ASN A 277 5.99 -3.18 7.57
C ASN A 277 7.45 -2.69 7.53
N SER A 278 8.24 -2.99 8.56
CA SER A 278 9.65 -2.57 8.64
C SER A 278 10.54 -3.17 7.55
N ASN A 279 10.09 -4.24 6.90
CA ASN A 279 10.89 -5.00 5.95
C ASN A 279 10.53 -4.69 4.50
N LYS A 280 9.24 -4.53 4.19
CA LYS A 280 8.78 -4.39 2.82
C LYS A 280 7.48 -3.59 2.73
N MET A 281 7.18 -3.17 1.52
CA MET A 281 5.89 -2.66 1.10
C MET A 281 5.34 -3.52 -0.02
N THR A 282 4.12 -4.01 0.13
CA THR A 282 3.44 -4.85 -0.85
C THR A 282 2.20 -4.14 -1.35
N PHE A 283 2.10 -4.01 -2.67
CA PHE A 283 1.00 -3.30 -3.35
C PHE A 283 0.12 -4.28 -4.09
N SER A 284 -1.19 -4.15 -3.90
CA SER A 284 -2.16 -5.00 -4.58
C SER A 284 -3.39 -4.22 -5.05
N VAL A 285 -4.06 -4.77 -6.07
CA VAL A 285 -5.38 -4.33 -6.52
C VAL A 285 -6.31 -5.52 -6.51
N ASP A 286 -7.45 -5.40 -5.82
CA ASP A 286 -8.44 -6.46 -5.63
C ASP A 286 -7.80 -7.76 -5.13
N GLY A 287 -6.88 -7.63 -4.16
CA GLY A 287 -6.15 -8.74 -3.56
C GLY A 287 -5.03 -9.33 -4.41
N ILE A 288 -4.82 -8.85 -5.65
CA ILE A 288 -3.75 -9.36 -6.52
C ILE A 288 -2.53 -8.45 -6.42
N VAL A 289 -1.43 -9.00 -5.88
CA VAL A 289 -0.15 -8.29 -5.75
C VAL A 289 0.43 -7.99 -7.13
N HIS A 290 0.88 -6.76 -7.33
CA HIS A 290 1.52 -6.32 -8.57
C HIS A 290 2.90 -5.69 -8.37
N TYR A 291 3.22 -5.28 -7.13
CA TYR A 291 4.53 -4.73 -6.81
C TYR A 291 4.91 -5.04 -5.36
N VAL A 292 6.20 -5.33 -5.13
CA VAL A 292 6.81 -5.44 -3.80
C VAL A 292 8.08 -4.64 -3.79
N TYR A 293 8.18 -3.69 -2.86
CA TYR A 293 9.41 -2.95 -2.60
C TYR A 293 10.10 -3.49 -1.35
N ASN A 294 11.22 -4.16 -1.54
CA ASN A 294 12.02 -4.78 -0.48
C ASN A 294 13.51 -4.70 -0.82
N PRO A 295 14.16 -3.54 -0.66
CA PRO A 295 15.60 -3.45 -0.90
C PRO A 295 16.37 -4.31 0.10
N GLU A 296 17.37 -5.03 -0.37
CA GLU A 296 18.18 -5.97 0.42
C GLU A 296 18.89 -5.25 1.56
N ASP A 297 19.63 -4.19 1.23
CA ASP A 297 20.39 -3.39 2.22
C ASP A 297 19.66 -2.07 2.49
N LYS A 298 18.73 -2.05 3.45
CA LYS A 298 18.00 -0.85 3.84
C LYS A 298 18.87 0.18 4.51
N ASN A 299 18.79 1.40 4.02
CA ASN A 299 19.49 2.56 4.55
C ASN A 299 18.69 3.84 4.30
N ILE A 300 19.13 4.96 4.82
CA ILE A 300 18.40 6.23 4.72
C ILE A 300 18.15 6.69 3.27
N GLN A 301 18.92 6.23 2.30
CA GLN A 301 18.74 6.63 0.90
C GLN A 301 17.64 5.85 0.19
N ASN A 302 17.42 4.59 0.55
CA ASN A 302 16.44 3.72 -0.09
C ASN A 302 15.26 3.34 0.82
N TRP A 303 15.36 3.58 2.14
CA TRP A 303 14.32 3.24 3.10
C TRP A 303 14.08 4.34 4.15
N PRO A 304 13.60 5.54 3.76
CA PRO A 304 13.18 6.57 4.71
C PRO A 304 11.83 6.26 5.40
N TYR A 305 11.22 5.13 5.10
CA TYR A 305 9.85 4.75 5.46
C TYR A 305 9.70 4.13 6.86
N ASN A 306 10.67 4.31 7.74
CA ASN A 306 10.53 4.09 9.18
C ASN A 306 10.08 5.37 9.93
N ALA A 307 9.86 6.45 9.21
CA ALA A 307 9.23 7.68 9.70
C ALA A 307 7.72 7.67 9.36
N PRO A 308 6.88 8.36 10.16
CA PRO A 308 5.45 8.46 9.87
C PRO A 308 5.16 9.02 8.47
N GLN A 309 4.17 8.46 7.80
CA GLN A 309 3.67 8.89 6.49
C GLN A 309 2.21 9.34 6.61
N TYR A 310 1.77 10.25 5.76
CA TYR A 310 0.38 10.70 5.68
C TYR A 310 -0.17 10.53 4.25
N LEU A 311 -1.48 10.38 4.13
CA LEU A 311 -2.14 10.13 2.85
C LEU A 311 -2.38 11.43 2.08
N LEU A 312 -2.22 11.36 0.77
CA LEU A 312 -2.56 12.41 -0.17
C LEU A 312 -3.42 11.85 -1.31
N PHE A 313 -4.49 12.58 -1.65
CA PHE A 313 -5.37 12.24 -2.75
C PHE A 313 -5.53 13.46 -3.67
N ASN A 314 -5.33 13.28 -4.96
CA ASN A 314 -5.53 14.34 -5.94
C ASN A 314 -5.91 13.82 -7.31
N VAL A 315 -6.45 14.70 -8.15
CA VAL A 315 -6.52 14.50 -9.58
C VAL A 315 -5.77 15.64 -10.25
N ALA A 316 -4.59 15.36 -10.76
CA ALA A 316 -3.84 16.32 -11.56
C ALA A 316 -4.35 16.37 -13.01
N ILE A 317 -4.08 17.48 -13.70
CA ILE A 317 -4.39 17.67 -15.11
C ILE A 317 -3.09 18.00 -15.83
N LEU A 318 -2.71 17.14 -16.77
CA LEU A 318 -1.49 17.26 -17.55
C LEU A 318 -1.70 18.10 -18.81
N PRO A 319 -0.63 18.68 -19.41
CA PRO A 319 -0.74 19.51 -20.61
C PRO A 319 -1.36 18.84 -21.84
N ASN A 320 -1.35 17.50 -21.89
CA ASN A 320 -1.96 16.71 -22.96
C ASN A 320 -3.45 16.44 -22.74
N ILE A 321 -4.11 17.18 -21.84
CA ILE A 321 -5.55 17.04 -21.59
C ILE A 321 -6.35 17.17 -22.89
N ALA A 322 -7.32 16.28 -23.08
CA ALA A 322 -8.14 16.28 -24.28
C ALA A 322 -8.90 17.62 -24.43
N SER A 323 -8.94 18.18 -25.63
CA SER A 323 -9.56 19.50 -25.90
C SER A 323 -11.04 19.55 -25.55
N ASN A 324 -11.72 18.40 -25.65
CA ASN A 324 -13.14 18.21 -25.31
C ASN A 324 -13.38 17.84 -23.85
N PHE A 325 -12.31 17.78 -23.02
CA PHE A 325 -12.48 17.54 -21.60
C PHE A 325 -13.30 18.66 -20.96
N THR A 326 -14.26 18.29 -20.14
CA THR A 326 -15.08 19.21 -19.34
C THR A 326 -14.86 19.00 -17.86
N GLN A 327 -15.06 17.79 -17.38
CA GLN A 327 -14.83 17.40 -15.99
C GLN A 327 -14.80 15.88 -15.86
N SER A 328 -14.09 15.40 -14.83
CA SER A 328 -14.14 14.01 -14.39
C SER A 328 -13.71 13.91 -12.91
N ALA A 329 -14.30 12.98 -12.19
CA ALA A 329 -14.02 12.78 -10.78
C ALA A 329 -13.33 11.44 -10.51
N MET A 330 -12.36 11.46 -9.60
CA MET A 330 -12.02 10.28 -8.82
C MET A 330 -13.07 10.16 -7.70
N GLU A 331 -13.65 8.98 -7.57
CA GLU A 331 -14.62 8.68 -6.51
C GLU A 331 -13.99 7.69 -5.52
N ILE A 332 -14.03 8.02 -4.22
CA ILE A 332 -13.49 7.17 -3.17
C ILE A 332 -14.63 6.79 -2.23
N ASP A 333 -14.89 5.48 -2.13
CA ASP A 333 -15.94 4.90 -1.26
C ASP A 333 -15.48 4.92 0.20
N TYR A 334 -14.26 4.44 0.45
CA TYR A 334 -13.65 4.52 1.76
C TYR A 334 -12.12 4.53 1.68
N VAL A 335 -11.52 5.01 2.77
CA VAL A 335 -10.11 4.76 3.11
C VAL A 335 -10.03 4.25 4.54
N ARG A 336 -9.24 3.19 4.73
CA ARG A 336 -9.06 2.51 6.01
C ARG A 336 -7.60 2.24 6.28
N VAL A 337 -7.15 2.51 7.50
CA VAL A 337 -5.81 2.18 7.98
C VAL A 337 -5.93 1.17 9.10
N TYR A 338 -5.28 0.05 8.94
CA TYR A 338 -5.22 -1.01 9.91
C TYR A 338 -3.80 -1.15 10.45
N GLN A 339 -3.67 -1.42 11.73
CA GLN A 339 -2.40 -1.77 12.36
C GLN A 339 -2.49 -3.13 13.02
N SER A 340 -1.36 -3.71 13.37
CA SER A 340 -1.36 -4.96 14.08
C SER A 340 -1.66 -4.72 15.55
N ASN A 341 -2.47 -5.61 16.12
CA ASN A 341 -2.71 -5.65 17.56
C ASN A 341 -1.53 -6.35 18.25
N THR A 342 -0.31 -5.87 17.99
CA THR A 342 0.85 -6.34 18.74
C THR A 342 0.68 -5.88 20.17
N LEU A 343 0.15 -6.76 21.01
CA LEU A 343 0.52 -6.77 22.41
C LEU A 343 2.05 -6.81 22.41
N ASN A 344 2.65 -5.66 22.69
CA ASN A 344 4.09 -5.55 22.77
C ASN A 344 4.54 -6.56 23.83
N THR A 345 5.29 -7.59 23.46
CA THR A 345 5.76 -8.59 24.43
C THR A 345 6.52 -7.96 25.60
N LYS A 346 7.04 -6.76 25.43
CA LYS A 346 7.61 -5.94 26.50
C LYS A 346 6.54 -5.44 27.48
N ASP A 347 5.34 -5.10 27.03
CA ASP A 347 4.24 -4.63 27.89
C ASP A 347 3.57 -5.81 28.62
N ILE A 348 3.51 -6.98 27.99
CA ILE A 348 3.05 -8.21 28.63
C ILE A 348 4.04 -8.64 29.73
N LEU A 349 5.34 -8.58 29.44
CA LEU A 349 6.39 -8.94 30.42
C LEU A 349 6.45 -7.93 31.59
N ALA A 350 6.20 -6.64 31.33
CA ALA A 350 6.22 -5.61 32.39
C ALA A 350 5.02 -5.69 33.34
N ASN A 351 3.86 -6.17 32.88
CA ASN A 351 2.61 -6.08 33.65
C ASN A 351 2.03 -7.43 34.12
N SER A 352 2.56 -8.57 33.68
CA SER A 352 1.90 -9.87 33.90
C SER A 352 2.66 -10.87 34.76
N PHE A 353 3.93 -10.62 35.10
CA PHE A 353 4.67 -11.52 35.97
C PHE A 353 4.79 -10.98 37.39
N LYS A 354 4.05 -11.60 38.34
CA LYS A 354 4.31 -11.47 39.77
C LYS A 354 5.16 -12.66 40.20
N VAL A 355 6.38 -12.38 40.60
CA VAL A 355 7.28 -13.41 41.16
C VAL A 355 6.98 -13.59 42.65
N TYR A 356 6.65 -14.81 43.06
CA TYR A 356 6.44 -15.19 44.42
C TYR A 356 7.22 -16.47 44.76
N PRO A 357 7.86 -16.58 45.90
CA PRO A 357 8.01 -15.56 46.94
C PRO A 357 8.97 -14.43 46.48
N ASN A 358 8.74 -13.22 47.03
CA ASN A 358 9.60 -12.07 46.77
C ASN A 358 10.04 -11.47 48.12
N PRO A 359 11.32 -11.55 48.51
CA PRO A 359 12.44 -12.07 47.72
C PRO A 359 12.51 -13.60 47.64
N ALA A 360 13.00 -14.15 46.54
CA ALA A 360 13.30 -15.55 46.40
C ALA A 360 14.65 -15.85 47.13
N SER A 361 14.67 -16.93 47.88
CA SER A 361 15.87 -17.37 48.65
C SER A 361 16.65 -18.47 47.92
N SER A 362 16.12 -19.02 46.81
CA SER A 362 16.74 -20.06 46.01
C SER A 362 16.28 -19.93 44.55
N GLU A 363 15.84 -20.96 43.90
CA GLU A 363 15.44 -20.94 42.50
C GLU A 363 14.07 -20.31 42.26
N ILE A 364 13.90 -19.57 41.14
CA ILE A 364 12.66 -19.09 40.62
C ILE A 364 12.33 -19.92 39.38
N ASN A 365 11.23 -20.66 39.38
CA ASN A 365 10.71 -21.32 38.18
C ASN A 365 9.71 -20.39 37.50
N ILE A 366 9.97 -20.12 36.22
CA ILE A 366 9.14 -19.29 35.33
C ILE A 366 8.38 -20.21 34.39
#